data_3bec380efc23a7f70cc667a7636ed153
#
_entry.id   3bec380efc23a7f70cc667a7636ed153
#
_cell.length_a   1.000
_cell.length_b   1.000
_cell.length_c   1.000
_cell.angle_alpha   90.00
_cell.angle_beta   90.00
_cell.angle_gamma   90.00
#
_symmetry.space_group_name_H-M   'P 1'
#
loop_
_entity.id
_entity.type
_entity.pdbx_description
1 polymer ?
#
loop_
_entity_poly.entity_id
_entity_poly.type
_entity_poly.pdbx_seq_one_letter_code
_entity_poly.pdbx_strand_id
1 'polypeptide(L)'
;MRSDIIKKGYTRAPHRSLLRATGLKDEDFEKPFIGVANSFIEIIPGHFFLNKYSEILKDEIRKNGCVPFEFNCIGVDDGIAMGHSGMLYSLPSRELIANSIETVMNAHALDALVCMPNCDKIVPGMVMGALRVNVPTVFVSGGPMKKGYTKKGEPIDLATAFEAVGKFETKEISAEELKEIECNACPSGGSCSGMFTANSMNTLCEAMGIALKGNGTVPALTPEREELIREAGRRICEIALDEKYKIRNIVNEKSIQNALVVDMAMGGSSNTVLHILAIAREAGVNLQIASLNDISRKIAHIAKISPSLPNIHMEDIDRAGGLSAVINEISRRDNGLLDLDAPTITGESLGERVGASVIKDEEVIHKVENAYSQVGGLAVLFGNLAEQGCVIKTAGIIGERKFSGKAVCFNSQDEAIEGISSGKVNKGDVVVIRYEGPRGGPGMQEMLSPTSLIMGRGLGADVALITDGRFSGATRGLSVGHVSPEAAEGGMIGLLRDGDIIDIDVDTYAINVRLSEEEIAERRAKFKPIEKPLPYRWLRMYRKLVTNASNGAILEA
;
A
#
# COMPACT_ATOMS: atom_id res chain seq x y z
N MET A 1 -6.78 22.75 25.19
CA MET A 1 -6.68 21.34 24.81
C MET A 1 -8.05 20.85 24.38
N ARG A 2 -8.11 19.99 23.37
CA ARG A 2 -9.35 19.36 22.92
C ARG A 2 -9.97 18.50 24.06
N SER A 3 -9.11 17.83 24.82
CA SER A 3 -9.49 17.01 25.97
C SER A 3 -10.05 17.80 27.17
N ASP A 4 -9.99 19.13 27.18
CA ASP A 4 -10.58 19.93 28.25
C ASP A 4 -12.09 19.72 28.39
N ILE A 5 -12.76 19.36 27.29
CA ILE A 5 -14.20 19.03 27.30
C ILE A 5 -14.56 17.86 28.24
N ILE A 6 -13.62 16.96 28.54
CA ILE A 6 -13.82 15.83 29.46
C ILE A 6 -13.07 16.00 30.79
N LYS A 7 -12.18 17.02 30.92
CA LYS A 7 -11.31 17.23 32.11
C LYS A 7 -11.73 18.40 32.96
N LYS A 8 -12.14 19.51 32.36
CA LYS A 8 -12.25 20.81 33.07
C LYS A 8 -13.67 21.10 33.56
N GLY A 9 -13.73 21.79 34.71
CA GLY A 9 -14.97 22.23 35.34
C GLY A 9 -15.62 21.19 36.27
N TYR A 10 -16.50 21.66 37.16
CA TYR A 10 -17.13 20.83 38.16
C TYR A 10 -18.11 19.79 37.56
N THR A 11 -18.74 20.11 36.43
CA THR A 11 -19.65 19.21 35.70
C THR A 11 -18.95 17.98 35.13
N ARG A 12 -17.62 18.00 35.06
CA ARG A 12 -16.75 16.90 34.58
C ARG A 12 -16.22 16.02 35.71
N ALA A 13 -16.65 16.23 36.95
CA ALA A 13 -16.29 15.35 38.07
C ALA A 13 -16.60 13.86 37.82
N PRO A 14 -17.76 13.45 37.26
CA PRO A 14 -18.02 12.05 36.91
C PRO A 14 -17.03 11.51 35.85
N HIS A 15 -16.66 12.30 34.84
CA HIS A 15 -15.67 11.92 33.80
C HIS A 15 -14.29 11.68 34.42
N ARG A 16 -13.84 12.62 35.30
CA ARG A 16 -12.59 12.45 36.02
C ARG A 16 -12.58 11.25 36.94
N SER A 17 -13.73 10.92 37.56
CA SER A 17 -13.85 9.71 38.38
C SER A 17 -13.58 8.45 37.58
N LEU A 18 -14.13 8.36 36.36
CA LEU A 18 -13.86 7.24 35.45
C LEU A 18 -12.40 7.22 35.02
N LEU A 19 -11.83 8.37 34.68
CA LEU A 19 -10.42 8.49 34.28
C LEU A 19 -9.47 8.14 35.45
N ARG A 20 -9.81 8.48 36.70
CA ARG A 20 -9.06 8.04 37.88
C ARG A 20 -9.06 6.51 38.05
N ALA A 21 -10.14 5.84 37.69
CA ALA A 21 -10.20 4.38 37.73
C ALA A 21 -9.21 3.72 36.75
N THR A 22 -8.75 4.45 35.72
CA THR A 22 -7.66 4.03 34.81
C THR A 22 -6.26 4.39 35.33
N GLY A 23 -6.16 4.97 36.52
CA GLY A 23 -4.89 5.28 37.17
C GLY A 23 -4.45 6.74 37.09
N LEU A 24 -5.24 7.66 36.50
CA LEU A 24 -4.88 9.08 36.40
C LEU A 24 -4.93 9.77 37.75
N LYS A 25 -3.97 10.67 37.96
CA LYS A 25 -3.83 11.53 39.13
C LYS A 25 -4.19 12.98 38.82
N ASP A 26 -4.19 13.86 39.81
CA ASP A 26 -4.58 15.26 39.67
C ASP A 26 -3.72 15.99 38.62
N GLU A 27 -2.42 15.78 38.66
CA GLU A 27 -1.47 16.38 37.75
C GLU A 27 -1.67 15.97 36.28
N ASP A 28 -2.29 14.82 36.01
CA ASP A 28 -2.50 14.31 34.65
C ASP A 28 -3.63 15.06 33.93
N PHE A 29 -4.57 15.66 34.66
CA PHE A 29 -5.64 16.44 34.05
C PHE A 29 -5.18 17.79 33.47
N GLU A 30 -3.97 18.21 33.78
CA GLU A 30 -3.38 19.41 33.19
C GLU A 30 -2.52 19.12 31.94
N LYS A 31 -2.28 17.84 31.62
CA LYS A 31 -1.44 17.37 30.51
C LYS A 31 -2.27 17.08 29.26
N PRO A 32 -1.63 17.15 28.06
CA PRO A 32 -2.26 16.66 26.83
C PRO A 32 -2.53 15.15 26.87
N PHE A 33 -3.67 14.74 26.30
CA PHE A 33 -4.06 13.34 26.16
C PHE A 33 -3.72 12.85 24.75
N ILE A 34 -2.80 11.89 24.64
CA ILE A 34 -2.28 11.38 23.38
C ILE A 34 -2.92 10.03 23.08
N GLY A 35 -3.65 9.92 21.96
CA GLY A 35 -4.11 8.63 21.46
C GLY A 35 -2.94 7.85 20.85
N VAL A 36 -2.83 6.57 21.17
CA VAL A 36 -1.89 5.63 20.55
C VAL A 36 -2.70 4.57 19.83
N ALA A 37 -2.87 4.74 18.52
CA ALA A 37 -3.55 3.76 17.67
C ALA A 37 -2.55 2.65 17.33
N ASN A 38 -2.65 1.51 18.02
CA ASN A 38 -1.80 0.35 17.81
C ASN A 38 -2.53 -0.69 16.96
N SER A 39 -1.83 -1.30 16.00
CA SER A 39 -2.34 -2.41 15.20
C SER A 39 -1.79 -3.77 15.63
N PHE A 40 -1.45 -3.91 16.91
CA PHE A 40 -1.01 -5.19 17.47
C PHE A 40 -2.02 -6.32 17.17
N ILE A 41 -1.51 -7.40 16.61
CA ILE A 41 -2.23 -8.66 16.40
C ILE A 41 -1.21 -9.80 16.26
N GLU A 42 -1.41 -10.90 16.99
CA GLU A 42 -0.41 -11.97 17.11
C GLU A 42 -0.20 -12.76 15.82
N ILE A 43 -1.23 -12.90 14.97
CA ILE A 43 -1.15 -13.71 13.75
C ILE A 43 -0.34 -13.04 12.62
N ILE A 44 -0.07 -11.74 12.70
CA ILE A 44 0.59 -10.98 11.62
C ILE A 44 2.09 -10.81 11.94
N PRO A 45 3.01 -11.28 11.09
CA PRO A 45 4.45 -11.17 11.32
C PRO A 45 4.94 -9.73 11.52
N GLY A 46 4.29 -8.76 10.88
CA GLY A 46 4.60 -7.35 11.03
C GLY A 46 4.08 -6.71 12.32
N HIS A 47 3.25 -7.39 13.11
CA HIS A 47 2.46 -6.78 14.17
C HIS A 47 2.56 -7.45 15.54
N PHE A 48 2.93 -8.72 15.64
CA PHE A 48 2.92 -9.48 16.88
C PHE A 48 3.81 -8.92 17.99
N PHE A 49 4.72 -8.02 17.66
CA PHE A 49 5.65 -7.36 18.61
C PHE A 49 5.27 -5.91 18.89
N LEU A 50 4.26 -5.33 18.24
CA LEU A 50 3.91 -3.91 18.38
C LEU A 50 3.43 -3.55 19.80
N ASN A 51 2.94 -4.52 20.58
CA ASN A 51 2.65 -4.32 22.00
C ASN A 51 3.90 -3.88 22.79
N LYS A 52 5.07 -4.46 22.49
CA LYS A 52 6.34 -4.06 23.14
C LYS A 52 6.75 -2.65 22.71
N TYR A 53 6.59 -2.32 21.45
CA TYR A 53 6.87 -0.98 20.94
C TYR A 53 5.93 0.07 21.52
N SER A 54 4.65 -0.27 21.71
CA SER A 54 3.71 0.65 22.34
C SER A 54 4.06 0.94 23.80
N GLU A 55 4.59 -0.04 24.56
CA GLU A 55 5.08 0.22 25.92
C GLU A 55 6.26 1.21 25.92
N ILE A 56 7.25 1.02 25.02
CA ILE A 56 8.37 1.96 24.84
C ILE A 56 7.86 3.36 24.51
N LEU A 57 6.94 3.45 23.56
CA LEU A 57 6.31 4.71 23.13
C LEU A 57 5.58 5.41 24.27
N LYS A 58 4.71 4.68 24.99
CA LYS A 58 3.92 5.22 26.10
C LYS A 58 4.81 5.70 27.26
N ASP A 59 5.87 4.98 27.56
CA ASP A 59 6.84 5.39 28.59
C ASP A 59 7.53 6.68 28.19
N GLU A 60 7.92 6.82 26.92
CA GLU A 60 8.53 8.05 26.44
C GLU A 60 7.55 9.24 26.44
N ILE A 61 6.28 9.01 26.04
CA ILE A 61 5.22 10.03 26.13
C ILE A 61 5.03 10.51 27.58
N ARG A 62 5.00 9.60 28.56
CA ARG A 62 4.88 9.96 29.98
C ARG A 62 6.07 10.79 30.49
N LYS A 63 7.28 10.40 30.12
CA LYS A 63 8.53 11.13 30.48
C LYS A 63 8.52 12.55 29.93
N ASN A 64 7.90 12.78 28.77
CA ASN A 64 7.80 14.09 28.14
C ASN A 64 6.52 14.86 28.51
N GLY A 65 5.85 14.49 29.62
CA GLY A 65 4.80 15.29 30.23
C GLY A 65 3.41 15.16 29.59
N CYS A 66 3.15 14.14 28.79
CA CYS A 66 1.84 13.83 28.22
C CYS A 66 1.26 12.54 28.79
N VAL A 67 -0.05 12.31 28.57
CA VAL A 67 -0.74 11.11 29.02
C VAL A 67 -1.13 10.26 27.83
N PRO A 68 -0.52 9.08 27.61
CA PRO A 68 -0.88 8.18 26.50
C PRO A 68 -2.11 7.34 26.83
N PHE A 69 -2.99 7.19 25.85
CA PHE A 69 -4.11 6.25 25.84
C PHE A 69 -4.02 5.35 24.60
N GLU A 70 -3.62 4.11 24.82
CA GLU A 70 -3.53 3.12 23.76
C GLU A 70 -4.91 2.52 23.48
N PHE A 71 -5.22 2.36 22.20
CA PHE A 71 -6.34 1.58 21.71
C PHE A 71 -5.93 0.78 20.49
N ASN A 72 -6.56 -0.38 20.30
CA ASN A 72 -6.17 -1.30 19.23
C ASN A 72 -7.04 -1.10 17.99
N CYS A 73 -6.40 -1.05 16.82
CA CYS A 73 -7.06 -1.23 15.53
C CYS A 73 -6.95 -2.69 15.09
N ILE A 74 -7.88 -3.12 14.25
CA ILE A 74 -7.82 -4.44 13.62
C ILE A 74 -6.73 -4.48 12.54
N GLY A 75 -6.37 -5.68 12.10
CA GLY A 75 -5.50 -5.91 10.96
C GLY A 75 -5.86 -7.20 10.22
N VAL A 76 -5.59 -7.22 8.91
CA VAL A 76 -5.63 -8.43 8.08
C VAL A 76 -4.27 -8.53 7.42
N ASP A 77 -3.67 -9.73 7.46
CA ASP A 77 -2.45 -10.02 6.72
C ASP A 77 -2.79 -10.48 5.31
N ASP A 78 -2.38 -9.72 4.33
CA ASP A 78 -2.66 -10.03 2.92
C ASP A 78 -1.97 -11.32 2.49
N GLY A 79 -0.75 -11.58 2.96
CA GLY A 79 0.00 -12.79 2.63
C GLY A 79 -0.68 -14.07 3.15
N ILE A 80 -1.17 -14.05 4.39
CA ILE A 80 -1.89 -15.19 5.00
C ILE A 80 -3.29 -15.34 4.39
N ALA A 81 -3.94 -14.23 4.03
CA ALA A 81 -5.29 -14.24 3.44
C ALA A 81 -5.28 -14.57 1.94
N MET A 82 -4.12 -14.52 1.27
CA MET A 82 -4.00 -14.72 -0.18
C MET A 82 -4.39 -16.14 -0.61
N GLY A 83 -5.11 -16.25 -1.72
CA GLY A 83 -5.52 -17.54 -2.30
C GLY A 83 -6.76 -18.18 -1.65
N HIS A 84 -7.43 -17.50 -0.72
CA HIS A 84 -8.70 -17.97 -0.15
C HIS A 84 -9.66 -16.81 0.18
N SER A 85 -10.87 -17.14 0.61
CA SER A 85 -11.94 -16.15 0.89
C SER A 85 -11.59 -15.08 1.95
N GLY A 86 -10.55 -15.30 2.76
CA GLY A 86 -10.01 -14.31 3.70
C GLY A 86 -9.55 -13.03 3.00
N MET A 87 -9.08 -13.13 1.75
CA MET A 87 -8.61 -11.97 0.98
C MET A 87 -9.70 -10.95 0.66
N LEU A 88 -10.96 -11.37 0.66
CA LEU A 88 -12.11 -10.46 0.51
C LEU A 88 -12.22 -9.44 1.65
N TYR A 89 -11.61 -9.71 2.81
CA TYR A 89 -11.62 -8.82 3.97
C TYR A 89 -10.46 -7.82 4.01
N SER A 90 -9.41 -8.03 3.20
CA SER A 90 -8.20 -7.22 3.22
C SER A 90 -8.52 -5.74 2.97
N LEU A 91 -8.96 -5.37 1.78
CA LEU A 91 -9.26 -3.96 1.47
C LEU A 91 -10.41 -3.37 2.32
N PRO A 92 -11.51 -4.09 2.59
CA PRO A 92 -12.56 -3.58 3.48
C PRO A 92 -12.07 -3.27 4.91
N SER A 93 -11.04 -3.94 5.41
CA SER A 93 -10.46 -3.66 6.73
C SER A 93 -9.89 -2.24 6.83
N ARG A 94 -9.41 -1.65 5.72
CA ARG A 94 -8.92 -0.28 5.66
C ARG A 94 -9.95 0.73 6.18
N GLU A 95 -11.22 0.56 5.79
CA GLU A 95 -12.31 1.44 6.22
C GLU A 95 -12.66 1.24 7.70
N LEU A 96 -12.62 -0.01 8.19
CA LEU A 96 -12.86 -0.29 9.62
C LEU A 96 -11.77 0.33 10.50
N ILE A 97 -10.52 0.30 10.05
CA ILE A 97 -9.39 0.92 10.74
C ILE A 97 -9.59 2.45 10.80
N ALA A 98 -9.91 3.09 9.67
CA ALA A 98 -10.17 4.52 9.62
C ALA A 98 -11.33 4.92 10.55
N ASN A 99 -12.46 4.19 10.49
CA ASN A 99 -13.62 4.43 11.33
C ASN A 99 -13.33 4.22 12.83
N SER A 100 -12.48 3.23 13.18
CA SER A 100 -12.14 2.98 14.58
C SER A 100 -11.33 4.13 15.19
N ILE A 101 -10.34 4.65 14.44
CA ILE A 101 -9.55 5.80 14.88
C ILE A 101 -10.43 7.04 15.02
N GLU A 102 -11.23 7.35 14.00
CA GLU A 102 -12.17 8.46 14.02
C GLU A 102 -13.09 8.39 15.25
N THR A 103 -13.66 7.21 15.51
CA THR A 103 -14.59 6.98 16.61
C THR A 103 -13.91 7.20 17.96
N VAL A 104 -12.78 6.55 18.23
CA VAL A 104 -12.12 6.61 19.53
C VAL A 104 -11.60 8.01 19.83
N MET A 105 -10.91 8.62 18.86
CA MET A 105 -10.32 9.94 19.01
C MET A 105 -11.36 11.03 19.23
N ASN A 106 -12.51 10.95 18.53
CA ASN A 106 -13.58 11.94 18.67
C ASN A 106 -14.41 11.71 19.93
N ALA A 107 -14.80 10.47 20.23
CA ALA A 107 -15.62 10.16 21.42
C ALA A 107 -14.91 10.52 22.72
N HIS A 108 -13.60 10.36 22.80
CA HIS A 108 -12.79 10.63 23.99
C HIS A 108 -12.04 11.96 23.94
N ALA A 109 -12.21 12.73 22.87
CA ALA A 109 -11.62 14.07 22.68
C ALA A 109 -10.11 14.13 22.93
N LEU A 110 -9.34 13.14 22.41
CA LEU A 110 -7.89 13.09 22.56
C LEU A 110 -7.22 14.20 21.75
N ASP A 111 -6.14 14.79 22.28
CA ASP A 111 -5.52 16.02 21.76
C ASP A 111 -4.63 15.79 20.54
N ALA A 112 -3.89 14.69 20.52
CA ALA A 112 -2.97 14.31 19.45
C ALA A 112 -2.93 12.78 19.27
N LEU A 113 -2.32 12.29 18.20
CA LEU A 113 -2.36 10.89 17.79
C LEU A 113 -0.97 10.37 17.40
N VAL A 114 -0.61 9.19 17.88
CA VAL A 114 0.44 8.36 17.28
C VAL A 114 -0.19 7.16 16.62
N CYS A 115 0.15 6.92 15.36
CA CYS A 115 -0.26 5.72 14.62
C CYS A 115 0.91 4.75 14.52
N MET A 116 0.67 3.49 14.90
CA MET A 116 1.64 2.39 14.85
C MET A 116 1.18 1.31 13.86
N PRO A 117 1.23 1.56 12.54
CA PRO A 117 0.90 0.58 11.53
C PRO A 117 2.12 -0.26 11.14
N ASN A 118 1.92 -1.29 10.30
CA ASN A 118 3.03 -1.90 9.56
C ASN A 118 2.62 -2.60 8.25
N CYS A 119 1.37 -3.06 8.08
CA CYS A 119 0.93 -3.87 6.94
C CYS A 119 0.04 -3.11 5.95
N ASP A 120 -0.20 -3.74 4.82
CA ASP A 120 -0.73 -3.24 3.55
C ASP A 120 -1.93 -2.27 3.65
N LYS A 121 -3.00 -2.68 4.32
CA LYS A 121 -4.25 -1.88 4.42
C LYS A 121 -4.31 -1.11 5.72
N ILE A 122 -3.43 -1.47 6.68
CA ILE A 122 -3.37 -0.86 8.00
C ILE A 122 -2.75 0.54 7.89
N VAL A 123 -1.63 0.66 7.16
CA VAL A 123 -0.98 1.97 6.96
C VAL A 123 -1.95 2.99 6.35
N PRO A 124 -2.55 2.76 5.16
CA PRO A 124 -3.47 3.73 4.57
C PRO A 124 -4.74 3.91 5.40
N GLY A 125 -5.26 2.87 6.05
CA GLY A 125 -6.42 2.98 6.93
C GLY A 125 -6.16 3.91 8.12
N MET A 126 -4.98 3.84 8.72
CA MET A 126 -4.59 4.76 9.79
C MET A 126 -4.39 6.19 9.29
N VAL A 127 -3.81 6.39 8.10
CA VAL A 127 -3.68 7.73 7.49
C VAL A 127 -5.06 8.34 7.24
N MET A 128 -5.99 7.57 6.67
CA MET A 128 -7.37 8.02 6.44
C MET A 128 -8.06 8.41 7.76
N GLY A 129 -7.96 7.56 8.80
CA GLY A 129 -8.54 7.84 10.11
C GLY A 129 -7.94 9.09 10.77
N ALA A 130 -6.62 9.26 10.71
CA ALA A 130 -5.95 10.44 11.22
C ALA A 130 -6.40 11.73 10.49
N LEU A 131 -6.55 11.67 9.16
CA LEU A 131 -7.05 12.80 8.34
C LEU A 131 -8.48 13.18 8.71
N ARG A 132 -9.36 12.21 9.00
CA ARG A 132 -10.74 12.49 9.46
C ARG A 132 -10.75 13.23 10.80
N VAL A 133 -9.89 12.82 11.73
CA VAL A 133 -9.77 13.45 13.06
C VAL A 133 -9.09 14.82 12.99
N ASN A 134 -8.08 14.98 12.16
CA ASN A 134 -7.31 16.21 11.93
C ASN A 134 -6.71 16.83 13.20
N VAL A 135 -5.94 16.07 13.93
CA VAL A 135 -5.12 16.51 15.08
C VAL A 135 -3.62 16.39 14.74
N PRO A 136 -2.71 16.96 15.54
CA PRO A 136 -1.29 16.67 15.43
C PRO A 136 -1.04 15.18 15.49
N THR A 137 -0.31 14.64 14.49
CA THR A 137 -0.18 13.19 14.32
C THR A 137 1.22 12.80 13.91
N VAL A 138 1.76 11.74 14.54
CA VAL A 138 3.04 11.11 14.17
C VAL A 138 2.78 9.67 13.75
N PHE A 139 3.38 9.26 12.63
CA PHE A 139 3.41 7.87 12.19
C PHE A 139 4.74 7.24 12.50
N VAL A 140 4.72 6.06 13.12
CA VAL A 140 5.90 5.22 13.34
C VAL A 140 5.55 3.76 13.11
N SER A 141 6.08 3.19 12.01
CA SER A 141 5.81 1.80 11.64
C SER A 141 6.64 0.81 12.45
N GLY A 142 6.20 -0.46 12.45
CA GLY A 142 6.97 -1.56 13.04
C GLY A 142 8.28 -1.87 12.31
N GLY A 143 8.42 -1.43 11.07
CA GLY A 143 9.59 -1.64 10.21
C GLY A 143 9.52 -2.90 9.36
N PRO A 144 10.33 -2.98 8.26
CA PRO A 144 10.45 -4.15 7.41
C PRO A 144 11.20 -5.29 8.12
N MET A 145 10.85 -6.54 7.81
CA MET A 145 11.67 -7.68 8.21
C MET A 145 12.96 -7.73 7.38
N LYS A 146 13.97 -8.43 7.90
CA LYS A 146 15.17 -8.76 7.15
C LYS A 146 14.88 -9.83 6.11
N LYS A 147 15.66 -9.88 5.02
CA LYS A 147 15.61 -10.97 4.05
C LYS A 147 16.08 -12.28 4.67
N GLY A 148 15.57 -13.39 4.16
CA GLY A 148 16.05 -14.72 4.49
C GLY A 148 17.21 -15.15 3.62
N TYR A 149 17.77 -16.33 3.93
CA TYR A 149 18.85 -16.94 3.13
C TYR A 149 18.67 -18.45 3.02
N THR A 150 18.94 -18.99 1.85
CA THR A 150 19.12 -20.44 1.66
C THR A 150 20.42 -20.90 2.35
N LYS A 151 20.59 -22.20 2.53
CA LYS A 151 21.86 -22.80 3.03
C LYS A 151 23.05 -22.46 2.12
N LYS A 152 22.82 -22.11 0.86
CA LYS A 152 23.85 -21.68 -0.09
C LYS A 152 24.17 -20.19 0.03
N GLY A 153 23.48 -19.44 0.90
CA GLY A 153 23.66 -18.00 1.10
C GLY A 153 22.93 -17.14 0.07
N GLU A 154 22.00 -17.70 -0.70
CA GLU A 154 21.19 -16.94 -1.66
C GLU A 154 20.07 -16.22 -0.90
N PRO A 155 19.83 -14.91 -1.15
CA PRO A 155 18.77 -14.16 -0.50
C PRO A 155 17.40 -14.66 -0.97
N ILE A 156 16.47 -14.80 -0.03
CA ILE A 156 15.09 -15.23 -0.27
C ILE A 156 14.12 -14.39 0.56
N ASP A 157 12.86 -14.35 0.12
CA ASP A 157 11.77 -13.67 0.78
C ASP A 157 10.42 -14.37 0.54
N LEU A 158 9.33 -13.74 0.95
CA LEU A 158 7.98 -14.27 0.75
C LEU A 158 7.63 -14.51 -0.73
N ALA A 159 8.11 -13.65 -1.67
CA ALA A 159 7.88 -13.87 -3.09
C ALA A 159 8.56 -15.15 -3.57
N THR A 160 9.77 -15.41 -3.09
CA THR A 160 10.50 -16.66 -3.35
C THR A 160 9.71 -17.87 -2.86
N ALA A 161 9.06 -17.78 -1.69
CA ALA A 161 8.23 -18.87 -1.17
C ALA A 161 7.01 -19.16 -2.07
N PHE A 162 6.33 -18.13 -2.57
CA PHE A 162 5.24 -18.30 -3.53
C PHE A 162 5.71 -18.89 -4.86
N GLU A 163 6.85 -18.44 -5.40
CA GLU A 163 7.44 -19.00 -6.62
C GLU A 163 7.86 -20.47 -6.44
N ALA A 164 8.36 -20.82 -5.25
CA ALA A 164 8.78 -22.17 -4.92
C ALA A 164 7.62 -23.19 -4.96
N VAL A 165 6.38 -22.77 -4.63
CA VAL A 165 5.20 -23.63 -4.78
C VAL A 165 5.02 -24.04 -6.24
N GLY A 166 5.06 -23.08 -7.18
CA GLY A 166 4.97 -23.38 -8.62
C GLY A 166 6.10 -24.28 -9.12
N LYS A 167 7.33 -24.03 -8.69
CA LYS A 167 8.50 -24.87 -9.03
C LYS A 167 8.38 -26.30 -8.47
N PHE A 168 7.78 -26.44 -7.30
CA PHE A 168 7.53 -27.76 -6.72
C PHE A 168 6.45 -28.53 -7.51
N GLU A 169 5.37 -27.87 -7.92
CA GLU A 169 4.32 -28.47 -8.75
C GLU A 169 4.86 -28.95 -10.12
N THR A 170 5.79 -28.20 -10.70
CA THR A 170 6.48 -28.58 -11.96
C THR A 170 7.65 -29.53 -11.75
N LYS A 171 7.94 -29.94 -10.51
CA LYS A 171 9.05 -30.85 -10.12
C LYS A 171 10.45 -30.29 -10.42
N GLU A 172 10.59 -28.96 -10.45
CA GLU A 172 11.88 -28.29 -10.63
C GLU A 172 12.69 -28.25 -9.33
N ILE A 173 12.01 -28.31 -8.18
CA ILE A 173 12.64 -28.38 -6.86
C ILE A 173 12.09 -29.57 -6.06
N SER A 174 12.88 -30.08 -5.11
CA SER A 174 12.51 -31.16 -4.21
C SER A 174 11.65 -30.65 -3.02
N ALA A 175 11.05 -31.61 -2.28
CA ALA A 175 10.32 -31.28 -1.06
C ALA A 175 11.23 -30.69 0.03
N GLU A 176 12.49 -31.13 0.06
CA GLU A 176 13.50 -30.63 0.99
C GLU A 176 13.87 -29.17 0.69
N GLU A 177 14.01 -28.82 -0.60
CA GLU A 177 14.29 -27.45 -1.02
C GLU A 177 13.08 -26.52 -0.76
N LEU A 178 11.85 -26.98 -1.05
CA LEU A 178 10.64 -26.26 -0.69
C LEU A 178 10.56 -25.99 0.82
N LYS A 179 10.85 -27.02 1.64
CA LYS A 179 10.85 -26.91 3.10
C LYS A 179 11.94 -25.96 3.61
N GLU A 180 13.11 -25.94 2.97
CA GLU A 180 14.17 -25.00 3.29
C GLU A 180 13.72 -23.56 3.06
N ILE A 181 13.10 -23.28 1.90
CA ILE A 181 12.58 -21.94 1.56
C ILE A 181 11.48 -21.54 2.56
N GLU A 182 10.51 -22.42 2.83
CA GLU A 182 9.44 -22.19 3.82
C GLU A 182 9.99 -21.77 5.19
N CYS A 183 11.04 -22.43 5.66
CA CYS A 183 11.60 -22.16 6.98
C CYS A 183 12.43 -20.87 7.06
N ASN A 184 12.96 -20.37 5.94
CA ASN A 184 13.94 -19.29 5.95
C ASN A 184 13.49 -18.00 5.23
N ALA A 185 12.41 -18.04 4.43
CA ALA A 185 11.96 -16.88 3.64
C ALA A 185 11.50 -15.69 4.51
N CYS A 186 10.97 -15.95 5.71
CA CYS A 186 10.50 -14.93 6.65
C CYS A 186 11.20 -15.13 8.01
N PRO A 187 12.46 -14.70 8.17
CA PRO A 187 13.30 -15.07 9.31
C PRO A 187 13.01 -14.29 10.60
N SER A 188 12.22 -13.22 10.54
CA SER A 188 11.98 -12.34 11.69
C SER A 188 10.59 -11.70 11.65
N GLY A 189 10.22 -10.97 12.71
CA GLY A 189 9.09 -10.04 12.64
C GLY A 189 9.41 -8.84 11.77
N GLY A 190 8.36 -8.21 11.26
CA GLY A 190 8.43 -7.06 10.35
C GLY A 190 7.40 -7.16 9.23
N SER A 191 7.16 -6.07 8.50
CA SER A 191 6.48 -6.13 7.20
C SER A 191 7.35 -6.88 6.19
N CYS A 192 6.83 -7.21 5.01
CA CYS A 192 7.62 -7.92 3.99
C CYS A 192 9.00 -7.25 3.78
N SER A 193 10.03 -8.05 3.47
CA SER A 193 11.40 -7.51 3.27
C SER A 193 11.57 -6.73 1.96
N GLY A 194 10.69 -6.95 0.95
CA GLY A 194 10.73 -6.28 -0.36
C GLY A 194 9.85 -5.02 -0.43
N MET A 195 9.82 -4.41 -1.63
CA MET A 195 8.99 -3.23 -1.94
C MET A 195 7.56 -3.66 -2.33
N PHE A 196 6.88 -4.31 -1.40
CA PHE A 196 5.46 -4.62 -1.48
C PHE A 196 4.64 -3.44 -0.93
N THR A 197 3.32 -3.58 -0.86
CA THR A 197 2.42 -2.48 -0.49
C THR A 197 2.73 -1.90 0.89
N ALA A 198 3.02 -2.74 1.89
CA ALA A 198 3.33 -2.30 3.25
C ALA A 198 4.52 -1.32 3.29
N ASN A 199 5.65 -1.72 2.72
CA ASN A 199 6.86 -0.88 2.69
C ASN A 199 6.71 0.32 1.75
N SER A 200 6.01 0.16 0.62
CA SER A 200 5.66 1.29 -0.23
C SER A 200 4.90 2.34 0.59
N MET A 201 3.83 1.98 1.28
CA MET A 201 3.06 2.93 2.08
C MET A 201 3.84 3.51 3.26
N ASN A 202 4.72 2.73 3.92
CA ASN A 202 5.58 3.22 5.00
C ASN A 202 6.61 4.26 4.50
N THR A 203 7.18 4.07 3.30
CA THR A 203 8.05 5.08 2.66
C THR A 203 7.27 6.31 2.23
N LEU A 204 6.02 6.15 1.74
CA LEU A 204 5.17 7.29 1.38
C LEU A 204 4.77 8.12 2.60
N CYS A 205 4.56 7.54 3.78
CA CYS A 205 4.35 8.29 5.03
C CYS A 205 5.56 9.17 5.38
N GLU A 206 6.78 8.68 5.15
CA GLU A 206 8.00 9.46 5.33
C GLU A 206 8.11 10.59 4.29
N ALA A 207 7.83 10.30 3.01
CA ALA A 207 7.85 11.27 1.91
C ALA A 207 6.77 12.36 2.06
N MET A 208 5.58 12.01 2.59
CA MET A 208 4.53 12.98 2.93
C MET A 208 4.87 13.83 4.16
N GLY A 209 5.94 13.55 4.87
CA GLY A 209 6.35 14.30 6.06
C GLY A 209 5.63 13.93 7.35
N ILE A 210 4.77 12.91 7.40
CA ILE A 210 4.01 12.50 8.59
C ILE A 210 4.72 11.46 9.46
N ALA A 211 5.85 10.92 8.99
CA ALA A 211 6.69 9.98 9.71
C ALA A 211 8.12 10.51 9.85
N LEU A 212 8.86 9.94 10.80
CA LEU A 212 10.26 10.26 11.02
C LEU A 212 11.16 9.67 9.92
N LYS A 213 12.35 10.23 9.76
CA LYS A 213 13.40 9.70 8.87
C LYS A 213 13.73 8.26 9.23
N GLY A 214 13.76 7.36 8.25
CA GLY A 214 14.01 5.94 8.42
C GLY A 214 12.76 5.11 8.72
N ASN A 215 11.59 5.75 8.80
CA ASN A 215 10.32 5.03 9.04
C ASN A 215 10.09 3.89 8.05
N GLY A 216 10.37 4.11 6.76
CA GLY A 216 10.13 3.13 5.71
C GLY A 216 11.24 2.08 5.56
N THR A 217 12.46 2.31 6.08
CA THR A 217 13.63 1.51 5.73
C THR A 217 14.33 0.82 6.88
N VAL A 218 14.38 1.44 8.09
CA VAL A 218 15.04 0.83 9.26
C VAL A 218 14.35 -0.49 9.62
N PRO A 219 15.09 -1.61 9.70
CA PRO A 219 14.50 -2.92 9.95
C PRO A 219 13.80 -3.04 11.32
N ALA A 220 12.77 -3.86 11.36
CA ALA A 220 12.08 -4.22 12.60
C ALA A 220 13.02 -4.96 13.58
N LEU A 221 12.71 -4.88 14.87
CA LEU A 221 13.39 -5.60 15.95
C LEU A 221 14.89 -5.26 16.03
N THR A 222 15.25 -4.00 15.71
CA THR A 222 16.59 -3.47 15.86
C THR A 222 16.62 -2.33 16.88
N PRO A 223 17.78 -2.04 17.52
CA PRO A 223 17.92 -0.90 18.43
C PRO A 223 17.58 0.44 17.76
N GLU A 224 17.93 0.58 16.48
CA GLU A 224 17.66 1.78 15.69
C GLU A 224 16.14 1.99 15.52
N ARG A 225 15.38 0.91 15.31
CA ARG A 225 13.91 0.97 15.25
C ARG A 225 13.31 1.34 16.60
N GLU A 226 13.80 0.79 17.69
CA GLU A 226 13.34 1.18 19.03
C GLU A 226 13.60 2.65 19.31
N GLU A 227 14.75 3.21 18.85
CA GLU A 227 15.03 4.63 19.02
C GLU A 227 14.06 5.51 18.22
N LEU A 228 13.68 5.10 16.98
CA LEU A 228 12.60 5.77 16.24
C LEU A 228 11.27 5.79 16.99
N ILE A 229 10.95 4.70 17.70
CA ILE A 229 9.74 4.65 18.54
C ILE A 229 9.82 5.67 19.68
N ARG A 230 10.99 5.79 20.34
CA ARG A 230 11.21 6.81 21.39
C ARG A 230 11.12 8.21 20.83
N GLU A 231 11.77 8.45 19.70
CA GLU A 231 11.73 9.76 19.03
C GLU A 231 10.31 10.17 18.67
N ALA A 232 9.48 9.24 18.17
CA ALA A 232 8.07 9.49 17.91
C ALA A 232 7.32 9.90 19.19
N GLY A 233 7.64 9.27 20.33
CA GLY A 233 7.09 9.61 21.65
C GLY A 233 7.48 11.00 22.12
N ARG A 234 8.73 11.41 21.94
CA ARG A 234 9.20 12.78 22.23
C ARG A 234 8.49 13.78 21.30
N ARG A 235 8.52 13.48 20.01
CA ARG A 235 8.00 14.40 19.00
C ARG A 235 6.51 14.66 19.14
N ILE A 236 5.69 13.66 19.40
CA ILE A 236 4.25 13.89 19.58
C ILE A 236 3.95 14.81 20.77
N CYS A 237 4.73 14.72 21.86
CA CYS A 237 4.55 15.58 23.02
C CYS A 237 4.90 17.04 22.70
N GLU A 238 5.94 17.28 21.92
CA GLU A 238 6.36 18.62 21.50
C GLU A 238 5.28 19.31 20.64
N ILE A 239 4.61 18.56 19.76
CA ILE A 239 3.67 19.12 18.79
C ILE A 239 2.20 19.00 19.19
N ALA A 240 1.88 18.32 20.30
CA ALA A 240 0.52 17.89 20.65
C ALA A 240 -0.53 19.00 20.66
N LEU A 241 -0.14 20.25 20.98
CA LEU A 241 -1.03 21.40 21.08
C LEU A 241 -0.77 22.46 20.00
N ASP A 242 0.13 22.21 19.08
CA ASP A 242 0.46 23.13 18.01
C ASP A 242 -0.37 22.80 16.75
N GLU A 243 -1.33 23.67 16.44
CA GLU A 243 -2.21 23.51 15.28
C GLU A 243 -1.47 23.45 13.92
N LYS A 244 -0.24 23.99 13.86
CA LYS A 244 0.63 23.89 12.68
C LYS A 244 0.83 22.43 12.25
N TYR A 245 0.87 21.51 13.20
CA TYR A 245 1.10 20.08 12.98
C TYR A 245 -0.17 19.23 12.89
N LYS A 246 -1.36 19.86 12.76
CA LYS A 246 -2.55 19.10 12.36
C LYS A 246 -2.26 18.39 11.05
N ILE A 247 -2.63 17.11 10.97
CA ILE A 247 -2.20 16.26 9.85
C ILE A 247 -2.57 16.81 8.46
N ARG A 248 -3.70 17.51 8.31
CA ARG A 248 -4.09 18.14 7.03
C ARG A 248 -3.23 19.35 6.66
N ASN A 249 -2.46 19.92 7.58
CA ASN A 249 -1.48 20.97 7.27
C ASN A 249 -0.20 20.36 6.70
N ILE A 250 0.08 19.09 7.00
CA ILE A 250 1.22 18.34 6.47
C ILE A 250 0.82 17.57 5.21
N VAL A 251 -0.29 16.80 5.27
CA VAL A 251 -0.80 16.05 4.12
C VAL A 251 -1.67 16.96 3.28
N ASN A 252 -1.11 17.45 2.19
CA ASN A 252 -1.72 18.37 1.24
C ASN A 252 -1.29 17.99 -0.20
N GLU A 253 -1.67 18.77 -1.19
CA GLU A 253 -1.36 18.50 -2.59
C GLU A 253 0.15 18.30 -2.84
N LYS A 254 1.01 19.15 -2.24
CA LYS A 254 2.47 19.10 -2.40
C LYS A 254 3.08 17.84 -1.80
N SER A 255 2.70 17.48 -0.58
CA SER A 255 3.22 16.30 0.09
C SER A 255 2.72 14.99 -0.55
N ILE A 256 1.49 14.97 -1.08
CA ILE A 256 0.96 13.86 -1.88
C ILE A 256 1.74 13.72 -3.19
N GLN A 257 2.05 14.83 -3.86
CA GLN A 257 2.91 14.83 -5.04
C GLN A 257 4.31 14.30 -4.72
N ASN A 258 4.93 14.72 -3.62
CA ASN A 258 6.23 14.19 -3.16
C ASN A 258 6.17 12.67 -2.95
N ALA A 259 5.09 12.16 -2.33
CA ALA A 259 4.89 10.74 -2.15
C ALA A 259 4.81 10.00 -3.50
N LEU A 260 4.05 10.52 -4.47
CA LEU A 260 3.96 9.92 -5.80
C LEU A 260 5.29 9.94 -6.55
N VAL A 261 6.09 11.00 -6.43
CA VAL A 261 7.43 11.10 -7.00
C VAL A 261 8.33 9.99 -6.44
N VAL A 262 8.31 9.79 -5.13
CA VAL A 262 9.09 8.72 -4.47
C VAL A 262 8.59 7.34 -4.91
N ASP A 263 7.29 7.13 -4.96
CA ASP A 263 6.68 5.87 -5.40
C ASP A 263 7.14 5.48 -6.81
N MET A 264 7.15 6.45 -7.74
CA MET A 264 7.62 6.26 -9.11
C MET A 264 9.12 5.97 -9.18
N ALA A 265 9.93 6.64 -8.35
CA ALA A 265 11.39 6.48 -8.33
C ALA A 265 11.85 5.15 -7.72
N MET A 266 11.08 4.58 -6.82
CA MET A 266 11.38 3.30 -6.15
C MET A 266 10.63 2.12 -6.77
N GLY A 267 9.75 2.35 -7.75
CA GLY A 267 8.94 1.29 -8.36
C GLY A 267 8.03 0.60 -7.34
N GLY A 268 7.26 1.37 -6.60
CA GLY A 268 6.36 0.89 -5.56
C GLY A 268 5.29 -0.07 -6.06
N SER A 269 4.44 -0.51 -5.15
CA SER A 269 3.33 -1.40 -5.47
C SER A 269 2.24 -0.67 -6.25
N SER A 270 1.60 -1.31 -7.23
CA SER A 270 0.41 -0.75 -7.91
C SER A 270 -0.74 -0.42 -6.94
N ASN A 271 -0.78 -1.06 -5.78
CA ASN A 271 -1.76 -0.79 -4.74
C ASN A 271 -1.62 0.61 -4.12
N THR A 272 -0.43 1.23 -4.18
CA THR A 272 -0.23 2.60 -3.69
C THR A 272 -1.11 3.60 -4.41
N VAL A 273 -1.36 3.40 -5.71
CA VAL A 273 -2.27 4.25 -6.49
C VAL A 273 -3.65 4.29 -5.86
N LEU A 274 -4.21 3.11 -5.54
CA LEU A 274 -5.51 2.98 -4.87
C LEU A 274 -5.53 3.70 -3.50
N HIS A 275 -4.45 3.53 -2.73
CA HIS A 275 -4.38 4.07 -1.38
C HIS A 275 -4.13 5.58 -1.36
N ILE A 276 -3.30 6.10 -2.25
CA ILE A 276 -3.05 7.55 -2.36
C ILE A 276 -4.30 8.29 -2.84
N LEU A 277 -5.08 7.71 -3.76
CA LEU A 277 -6.37 8.28 -4.16
C LEU A 277 -7.33 8.38 -2.95
N ALA A 278 -7.41 7.34 -2.12
CA ALA A 278 -8.21 7.36 -0.90
C ALA A 278 -7.70 8.40 0.12
N ILE A 279 -6.38 8.48 0.33
CA ILE A 279 -5.75 9.46 1.23
C ILE A 279 -5.99 10.89 0.72
N ALA A 280 -5.83 11.15 -0.58
CA ALA A 280 -6.08 12.44 -1.18
C ALA A 280 -7.53 12.89 -0.96
N ARG A 281 -8.49 11.97 -1.13
CA ARG A 281 -9.91 12.23 -0.86
C ARG A 281 -10.15 12.64 0.59
N GLU A 282 -9.60 11.91 1.56
CA GLU A 282 -9.70 12.22 3.00
C GLU A 282 -8.99 13.53 3.36
N ALA A 283 -7.91 13.88 2.67
CA ALA A 283 -7.22 15.15 2.83
C ALA A 283 -7.96 16.34 2.19
N GLY A 284 -8.98 16.09 1.37
CA GLY A 284 -9.67 17.12 0.59
C GLY A 284 -8.89 17.57 -0.65
N VAL A 285 -7.94 16.76 -1.13
CA VAL A 285 -7.12 17.02 -2.32
C VAL A 285 -7.74 16.34 -3.53
N ASN A 286 -7.98 17.11 -4.60
CA ASN A 286 -8.54 16.59 -5.85
C ASN A 286 -7.43 15.98 -6.73
N LEU A 287 -7.03 14.75 -6.40
CA LEU A 287 -6.03 14.00 -7.17
C LEU A 287 -6.71 13.25 -8.33
N GLN A 288 -6.33 13.58 -9.55
CA GLN A 288 -6.78 12.84 -10.74
C GLN A 288 -5.81 11.71 -11.06
N ILE A 289 -6.31 10.50 -11.27
CA ILE A 289 -5.46 9.32 -11.58
C ILE A 289 -4.58 9.55 -12.82
N ALA A 290 -5.03 10.34 -13.79
CA ALA A 290 -4.27 10.67 -14.99
C ALA A 290 -2.99 11.46 -14.70
N SER A 291 -2.95 12.28 -13.64
CA SER A 291 -1.77 13.09 -13.28
C SER A 291 -0.56 12.22 -12.89
N LEU A 292 -0.78 10.97 -12.51
CA LEU A 292 0.30 10.02 -12.21
C LEU A 292 1.22 9.81 -13.43
N ASN A 293 0.68 9.82 -14.63
CA ASN A 293 1.48 9.67 -15.86
C ASN A 293 2.40 10.86 -16.09
N ASP A 294 1.97 12.08 -15.72
CA ASP A 294 2.79 13.28 -15.86
C ASP A 294 4.00 13.25 -14.92
N ILE A 295 3.82 12.69 -13.73
CA ILE A 295 4.90 12.42 -12.78
C ILE A 295 5.80 11.31 -13.33
N SER A 296 5.22 10.16 -13.70
CA SER A 296 5.96 8.99 -14.16
C SER A 296 6.88 9.29 -15.35
N ARG A 297 6.43 10.10 -16.32
CA ARG A 297 7.25 10.50 -17.48
C ARG A 297 8.49 11.31 -17.13
N LYS A 298 8.54 11.95 -15.99
CA LYS A 298 9.59 12.91 -15.60
C LYS A 298 10.52 12.38 -14.52
N ILE A 299 10.18 11.26 -13.86
CA ILE A 299 10.93 10.71 -12.75
C ILE A 299 11.71 9.48 -13.18
N ALA A 300 13.02 9.48 -12.88
CA ALA A 300 13.86 8.31 -13.09
C ALA A 300 13.59 7.24 -12.01
N HIS A 301 13.54 5.98 -12.43
CA HIS A 301 13.46 4.82 -11.54
C HIS A 301 14.88 4.43 -11.10
N ILE A 302 15.26 4.79 -9.87
CA ILE A 302 16.64 4.70 -9.37
C ILE A 302 16.86 3.62 -8.31
N ALA A 303 15.79 3.03 -7.75
CA ALA A 303 15.90 1.97 -6.76
C ALA A 303 15.00 0.80 -7.13
N LYS A 304 15.60 -0.33 -7.54
CA LYS A 304 14.88 -1.54 -7.93
C LYS A 304 15.03 -2.59 -6.84
N ILE A 305 13.92 -2.94 -6.21
CA ILE A 305 13.86 -3.72 -4.98
C ILE A 305 13.03 -4.99 -5.24
N SER A 306 13.26 -6.08 -4.47
CA SER A 306 12.42 -7.29 -4.55
C SER A 306 10.93 -6.91 -4.50
N PRO A 307 10.09 -7.52 -5.34
CA PRO A 307 10.33 -8.66 -6.24
C PRO A 307 10.89 -8.28 -7.62
N SER A 308 11.00 -6.98 -7.92
CA SER A 308 11.48 -6.50 -9.24
C SER A 308 12.97 -6.82 -9.45
N LEU A 309 13.76 -6.88 -8.39
CA LEU A 309 15.15 -7.34 -8.39
C LEU A 309 15.37 -8.21 -7.14
N PRO A 310 15.60 -9.53 -7.27
CA PRO A 310 15.49 -10.47 -6.15
C PRO A 310 16.56 -10.32 -5.06
N ASN A 311 17.67 -9.65 -5.35
CA ASN A 311 18.81 -9.56 -4.42
C ASN A 311 18.79 -8.32 -3.52
N ILE A 312 17.97 -7.29 -3.84
CA ILE A 312 17.90 -6.04 -3.09
C ILE A 312 16.60 -5.99 -2.30
N HIS A 313 16.69 -5.71 -1.00
CA HIS A 313 15.57 -5.63 -0.07
C HIS A 313 15.61 -4.30 0.70
N MET A 314 14.60 -4.03 1.53
CA MET A 314 14.49 -2.75 2.25
C MET A 314 15.67 -2.47 3.18
N GLU A 315 16.23 -3.49 3.83
CA GLU A 315 17.45 -3.33 4.66
C GLU A 315 18.68 -2.89 3.85
N ASP A 316 18.77 -3.26 2.56
CA ASP A 316 19.82 -2.80 1.67
C ASP A 316 19.64 -1.32 1.32
N ILE A 317 18.39 -0.88 1.10
CA ILE A 317 18.06 0.54 0.91
C ILE A 317 18.44 1.35 2.13
N ASP A 318 18.14 0.87 3.34
CA ASP A 318 18.51 1.53 4.59
C ASP A 318 20.03 1.73 4.66
N ARG A 319 20.79 0.66 4.45
CA ARG A 319 22.27 0.69 4.43
C ARG A 319 22.82 1.62 3.36
N ALA A 320 22.19 1.68 2.19
CA ALA A 320 22.59 2.52 1.06
C ALA A 320 22.31 4.01 1.23
N GLY A 321 21.66 4.41 2.35
CA GLY A 321 21.37 5.81 2.69
C GLY A 321 19.91 6.11 2.95
N GLY A 322 19.05 5.10 2.85
CA GLY A 322 17.63 5.19 3.15
C GLY A 322 16.83 6.03 2.16
N LEU A 323 15.58 6.25 2.48
CA LEU A 323 14.67 7.05 1.65
C LEU A 323 15.18 8.49 1.44
N SER A 324 15.82 9.06 2.46
CA SER A 324 16.36 10.43 2.36
C SER A 324 17.43 10.56 1.28
N ALA A 325 18.26 9.52 1.04
CA ALA A 325 19.22 9.52 -0.07
C ALA A 325 18.51 9.42 -1.43
N VAL A 326 17.44 8.63 -1.52
CA VAL A 326 16.60 8.55 -2.74
C VAL A 326 15.99 9.91 -3.05
N ILE A 327 15.36 10.58 -2.09
CA ILE A 327 14.73 11.89 -2.29
C ILE A 327 15.78 12.94 -2.68
N ASN A 328 16.93 12.98 -1.97
CA ASN A 328 17.99 13.92 -2.28
C ASN A 328 18.57 13.70 -3.69
N GLU A 329 18.72 12.46 -4.12
CA GLU A 329 19.20 12.15 -5.47
C GLU A 329 18.22 12.59 -6.56
N ILE A 330 16.93 12.30 -6.38
CA ILE A 330 15.88 12.73 -7.31
C ILE A 330 15.81 14.26 -7.40
N SER A 331 16.01 14.95 -6.28
CA SER A 331 15.93 16.42 -6.23
C SER A 331 17.00 17.13 -7.07
N ARG A 332 18.10 16.44 -7.40
CA ARG A 332 19.16 16.97 -8.27
C ARG A 332 18.70 17.13 -9.71
N ARG A 333 17.71 16.38 -10.13
CA ARG A 333 17.03 16.57 -11.40
C ARG A 333 15.93 17.61 -11.20
N ASP A 334 16.27 18.88 -11.38
CA ASP A 334 15.31 19.98 -11.25
C ASP A 334 14.25 19.87 -12.37
N ASN A 335 13.13 19.27 -12.04
CA ASN A 335 11.97 19.14 -12.91
C ASN A 335 10.70 19.72 -12.27
N GLY A 336 10.84 20.40 -11.13
CA GLY A 336 9.75 21.06 -10.39
C GLY A 336 8.70 20.10 -9.81
N LEU A 337 9.01 18.79 -9.69
CA LEU A 337 8.05 17.81 -9.19
C LEU A 337 8.14 17.60 -7.67
N LEU A 338 9.33 17.70 -7.07
CA LEU A 338 9.48 17.65 -5.62
C LEU A 338 9.30 19.06 -5.03
N ASP A 339 8.40 19.18 -4.07
CA ASP A 339 8.30 20.35 -3.21
C ASP A 339 9.17 20.15 -1.98
N LEU A 340 10.39 20.68 -2.02
CA LEU A 340 11.35 20.57 -0.92
C LEU A 340 11.02 21.48 0.27
N ASP A 341 10.15 22.48 0.06
CA ASP A 341 9.65 23.35 1.13
C ASP A 341 8.44 22.72 1.87
N ALA A 342 7.97 21.54 1.44
CA ALA A 342 6.87 20.86 2.08
C ALA A 342 7.15 20.63 3.57
N PRO A 343 6.19 20.98 4.47
CA PRO A 343 6.39 20.86 5.91
C PRO A 343 6.43 19.40 6.33
N THR A 344 7.18 19.13 7.40
CA THR A 344 7.21 17.81 8.03
C THR A 344 6.87 17.89 9.52
N ILE A 345 6.52 16.76 10.11
CA ILE A 345 6.21 16.69 11.54
C ILE A 345 7.41 17.03 12.44
N THR A 346 8.65 17.01 11.92
CA THR A 346 9.86 17.37 12.69
C THR A 346 10.09 18.87 12.78
N GLY A 347 9.33 19.66 12.01
CA GLY A 347 9.46 21.11 11.96
C GLY A 347 10.42 21.63 10.89
N GLU A 348 11.22 20.76 10.33
CA GLU A 348 12.05 21.01 9.15
C GLU A 348 11.22 20.88 7.88
N SER A 349 11.61 21.53 6.79
CA SER A 349 11.11 21.22 5.46
C SER A 349 11.64 19.85 4.99
N LEU A 350 11.00 19.28 3.96
CA LEU A 350 11.49 18.04 3.37
C LEU A 350 12.93 18.19 2.86
N GLY A 351 13.25 19.33 2.23
CA GLY A 351 14.59 19.62 1.72
C GLY A 351 15.65 19.71 2.81
N GLU A 352 15.35 20.38 3.93
CA GLU A 352 16.25 20.43 5.10
C GLU A 352 16.52 19.04 5.66
N ARG A 353 15.47 18.20 5.77
CA ARG A 353 15.55 16.83 6.28
C ARG A 353 16.47 15.94 5.42
N VAL A 354 16.41 16.07 4.09
CA VAL A 354 17.12 15.16 3.17
C VAL A 354 18.44 15.70 2.65
N GLY A 355 18.66 17.01 2.70
CA GLY A 355 19.76 17.70 1.99
C GLY A 355 21.18 17.21 2.31
N ALA A 356 21.41 16.70 3.52
CA ALA A 356 22.69 16.11 3.91
C ALA A 356 22.82 14.60 3.60
N SER A 357 21.78 13.97 3.07
CA SER A 357 21.76 12.52 2.81
C SER A 357 22.44 12.20 1.49
N VAL A 358 23.26 11.15 1.46
CA VAL A 358 24.02 10.72 0.26
C VAL A 358 23.82 9.24 0.01
N ILE A 359 23.90 8.84 -1.24
CA ILE A 359 23.97 7.44 -1.63
C ILE A 359 25.29 6.87 -1.12
N LYS A 360 25.21 5.78 -0.34
CA LYS A 360 26.38 5.08 0.21
C LYS A 360 26.73 3.82 -0.58
N ASP A 361 25.80 3.35 -1.42
CA ASP A 361 25.92 2.14 -2.25
C ASP A 361 25.18 2.37 -3.55
N GLU A 362 25.93 2.61 -4.65
CA GLU A 362 25.38 2.91 -5.97
C GLU A 362 24.87 1.66 -6.70
N GLU A 363 25.17 0.45 -6.22
CA GLU A 363 24.59 -0.80 -6.75
C GLU A 363 23.17 -1.01 -6.23
N VAL A 364 22.81 -0.37 -5.12
CA VAL A 364 21.49 -0.46 -4.47
C VAL A 364 20.60 0.72 -4.83
N ILE A 365 21.12 1.94 -4.69
CA ILE A 365 20.45 3.18 -5.10
C ILE A 365 21.29 3.81 -6.22
N HIS A 366 20.77 3.80 -7.44
CA HIS A 366 21.46 4.35 -8.59
C HIS A 366 21.40 5.88 -8.59
N LYS A 367 22.39 6.51 -9.18
CA LYS A 367 22.29 7.93 -9.55
C LYS A 367 21.28 8.11 -10.69
N VAL A 368 20.70 9.29 -10.80
CA VAL A 368 19.71 9.62 -11.84
C VAL A 368 20.27 9.39 -13.24
N GLU A 369 21.56 9.66 -13.46
CA GLU A 369 22.24 9.45 -14.74
C GLU A 369 22.31 7.96 -15.13
N ASN A 370 22.40 7.07 -14.15
CA ASN A 370 22.54 5.63 -14.32
C ASN A 370 21.27 4.86 -13.91
N ALA A 371 20.11 5.53 -13.90
CA ALA A 371 18.84 4.94 -13.48
C ALA A 371 18.47 3.68 -14.28
N TYR A 372 17.74 2.76 -13.65
CA TYR A 372 17.16 1.58 -14.31
C TYR A 372 16.23 1.96 -15.47
N SER A 373 15.54 3.09 -15.34
CA SER A 373 14.68 3.68 -16.36
C SER A 373 14.63 5.18 -16.17
N GLN A 374 14.53 5.94 -17.26
CA GLN A 374 14.34 7.39 -17.22
C GLN A 374 12.88 7.79 -17.00
N VAL A 375 11.98 6.80 -16.88
CA VAL A 375 10.56 6.95 -16.52
C VAL A 375 10.24 6.10 -15.30
N GLY A 376 9.21 6.51 -14.57
CA GLY A 376 8.80 5.89 -13.32
C GLY A 376 8.35 4.43 -13.45
N GLY A 377 8.35 3.72 -12.33
CA GLY A 377 8.02 2.29 -12.23
C GLY A 377 6.54 1.94 -12.30
N LEU A 378 5.63 2.93 -12.38
CA LEU A 378 4.17 2.75 -12.48
C LEU A 378 3.61 3.59 -13.63
N ALA A 379 2.52 3.13 -14.24
CA ALA A 379 1.78 3.86 -15.26
C ALA A 379 0.27 3.61 -15.16
N VAL A 380 -0.52 4.55 -15.68
CA VAL A 380 -1.98 4.44 -15.80
C VAL A 380 -2.33 4.39 -17.29
N LEU A 381 -3.01 3.34 -17.73
CA LEU A 381 -3.45 3.21 -19.12
C LEU A 381 -4.91 3.63 -19.23
N PHE A 382 -5.28 4.20 -20.38
CA PHE A 382 -6.63 4.65 -20.72
C PHE A 382 -7.05 4.12 -22.09
N GLY A 383 -8.33 4.05 -22.33
CA GLY A 383 -8.90 3.66 -23.62
C GLY A 383 -10.34 3.17 -23.47
N ASN A 384 -10.91 2.64 -24.55
CA ASN A 384 -12.28 2.14 -24.50
C ASN A 384 -12.46 0.94 -23.56
N LEU A 385 -11.37 0.24 -23.19
CA LEU A 385 -11.41 -0.86 -22.23
C LEU A 385 -11.34 -0.36 -20.77
N ALA A 386 -10.72 0.78 -20.53
CA ALA A 386 -10.55 1.38 -19.21
C ALA A 386 -10.76 2.90 -19.28
N GLU A 387 -12.00 3.32 -19.44
CA GLU A 387 -12.37 4.73 -19.61
C GLU A 387 -11.95 5.61 -18.43
N GLN A 388 -11.97 5.05 -17.21
CA GLN A 388 -11.55 5.72 -15.98
C GLN A 388 -10.14 5.34 -15.54
N GLY A 389 -9.40 4.60 -16.38
CA GLY A 389 -8.04 4.19 -16.18
C GLY A 389 -7.87 2.79 -15.58
N CYS A 390 -6.66 2.28 -15.73
CA CYS A 390 -6.16 1.06 -15.12
C CYS A 390 -4.67 1.20 -14.82
N VAL A 391 -4.12 0.40 -13.92
CA VAL A 391 -2.76 0.56 -13.40
C VAL A 391 -1.88 -0.60 -13.82
N ILE A 392 -0.64 -0.29 -14.23
CA ILE A 392 0.40 -1.26 -14.51
C ILE A 392 1.71 -0.91 -13.79
N LYS A 393 2.37 -1.93 -13.23
CA LYS A 393 3.73 -1.81 -12.69
C LYS A 393 4.73 -2.02 -13.83
N THR A 394 5.23 -0.93 -14.39
CA THR A 394 6.17 -0.96 -15.52
C THR A 394 7.54 -1.52 -15.13
N ALA A 395 7.93 -1.38 -13.86
CA ALA A 395 9.15 -1.95 -13.30
C ALA A 395 9.21 -3.49 -13.34
N GLY A 396 8.07 -4.16 -13.42
CA GLY A 396 7.94 -5.63 -13.42
C GLY A 396 7.70 -6.24 -14.81
N ILE A 397 7.65 -5.44 -15.88
CA ILE A 397 7.39 -5.95 -17.24
C ILE A 397 8.57 -6.81 -17.73
N ILE A 398 8.21 -7.97 -18.26
CA ILE A 398 9.12 -8.89 -18.95
C ILE A 398 8.67 -8.95 -20.40
N GLY A 399 9.59 -8.72 -21.36
CA GLY A 399 9.28 -8.71 -22.78
C GLY A 399 8.86 -7.34 -23.31
N GLU A 400 7.98 -7.33 -24.31
CA GLU A 400 7.60 -6.11 -25.04
C GLU A 400 6.61 -5.26 -24.23
N ARG A 401 6.67 -3.95 -24.45
CA ARG A 401 5.76 -2.96 -23.84
C ARG A 401 4.47 -2.74 -24.65
N LYS A 402 4.36 -3.39 -25.79
CA LYS A 402 3.19 -3.42 -26.66
C LYS A 402 2.72 -4.86 -26.82
N PHE A 403 1.43 -5.08 -26.68
CA PHE A 403 0.84 -6.40 -26.79
C PHE A 403 -0.51 -6.33 -27.50
N SER A 404 -0.76 -7.26 -28.40
CA SER A 404 -2.05 -7.44 -29.05
C SER A 404 -2.42 -8.91 -29.01
N GLY A 405 -3.57 -9.25 -28.44
CA GLY A 405 -3.94 -10.65 -28.24
C GLY A 405 -5.42 -10.88 -28.11
N LYS A 406 -5.80 -12.17 -28.18
CA LYS A 406 -7.20 -12.60 -28.00
C LYS A 406 -7.55 -12.70 -26.52
N ALA A 407 -8.69 -12.15 -26.15
CA ALA A 407 -9.24 -12.30 -24.81
C ALA A 407 -9.61 -13.76 -24.51
N VAL A 408 -9.22 -14.21 -23.32
CA VAL A 408 -9.70 -15.44 -22.67
C VAL A 408 -10.30 -15.02 -21.34
N CYS A 409 -11.63 -15.04 -21.24
CA CYS A 409 -12.39 -14.42 -20.16
C CYS A 409 -12.74 -15.41 -19.04
N PHE A 410 -12.53 -14.97 -17.80
CA PHE A 410 -12.87 -15.68 -16.56
C PHE A 410 -13.62 -14.74 -15.62
N ASN A 411 -14.64 -15.26 -14.91
CA ASN A 411 -15.47 -14.44 -14.02
C ASN A 411 -15.02 -14.50 -12.55
N SER A 412 -13.90 -15.18 -12.29
CA SER A 412 -13.26 -15.22 -10.98
C SER A 412 -11.78 -15.61 -11.11
N GLN A 413 -11.03 -15.37 -10.04
CA GLN A 413 -9.67 -15.88 -9.90
C GLN A 413 -9.61 -17.41 -10.01
N ASP A 414 -10.55 -18.12 -9.38
CA ASP A 414 -10.56 -19.58 -9.35
C ASP A 414 -10.79 -20.17 -10.76
N GLU A 415 -11.73 -19.59 -11.54
CA GLU A 415 -11.92 -19.97 -12.94
C GLU A 415 -10.64 -19.73 -13.77
N ALA A 416 -9.94 -18.62 -13.52
CA ALA A 416 -8.69 -18.31 -14.21
C ALA A 416 -7.59 -19.31 -13.86
N ILE A 417 -7.44 -19.68 -12.58
CA ILE A 417 -6.48 -20.70 -12.12
C ILE A 417 -6.74 -22.03 -12.82
N GLU A 418 -7.99 -22.49 -12.84
CA GLU A 418 -8.40 -23.72 -13.52
C GLU A 418 -8.13 -23.64 -15.03
N GLY A 419 -8.52 -22.55 -15.68
CA GLY A 419 -8.33 -22.35 -17.11
C GLY A 419 -6.86 -22.28 -17.54
N ILE A 420 -6.01 -21.62 -16.75
CA ILE A 420 -4.56 -21.58 -16.99
C ILE A 420 -3.97 -22.99 -16.81
N SER A 421 -4.30 -23.67 -15.72
CA SER A 421 -3.75 -25.00 -15.39
C SER A 421 -4.18 -26.06 -16.41
N SER A 422 -5.43 -26.01 -16.91
CA SER A 422 -5.95 -26.96 -17.92
C SER A 422 -5.43 -26.69 -19.35
N GLY A 423 -4.69 -25.61 -19.58
CA GLY A 423 -4.14 -25.28 -20.90
C GLY A 423 -5.10 -24.52 -21.83
N LYS A 424 -6.18 -23.92 -21.30
CA LYS A 424 -7.06 -23.03 -22.07
C LYS A 424 -6.35 -21.77 -22.56
N VAL A 425 -5.32 -21.32 -21.82
CA VAL A 425 -4.52 -20.13 -22.13
C VAL A 425 -3.28 -20.51 -22.92
N ASN A 426 -3.03 -19.83 -24.03
CA ASN A 426 -1.95 -20.08 -24.96
C ASN A 426 -1.11 -18.79 -25.22
N LYS A 427 0.04 -18.97 -25.84
CA LYS A 427 0.88 -17.85 -26.29
C LYS A 427 0.09 -16.89 -27.18
N GLY A 428 0.18 -15.60 -26.91
CA GLY A 428 -0.50 -14.54 -27.63
C GLY A 428 -1.90 -14.21 -27.09
N ASP A 429 -2.34 -14.85 -26.00
CA ASP A 429 -3.64 -14.55 -25.38
C ASP A 429 -3.54 -13.41 -24.35
N VAL A 430 -4.68 -12.74 -24.13
CA VAL A 430 -4.90 -11.82 -23.01
C VAL A 430 -5.87 -12.48 -22.03
N VAL A 431 -5.38 -12.86 -20.87
CA VAL A 431 -6.20 -13.38 -19.78
C VAL A 431 -7.00 -12.24 -19.16
N VAL A 432 -8.32 -12.35 -19.14
CA VAL A 432 -9.24 -11.37 -18.58
C VAL A 432 -9.88 -11.96 -17.33
N ILE A 433 -9.55 -11.41 -16.15
CA ILE A 433 -10.17 -11.81 -14.87
C ILE A 433 -11.06 -10.67 -14.41
N ARG A 434 -12.37 -10.92 -14.36
CA ARG A 434 -13.37 -9.89 -14.10
C ARG A 434 -14.26 -10.25 -12.91
N TYR A 435 -15.02 -9.27 -12.41
CA TYR A 435 -15.81 -9.36 -11.17
C TYR A 435 -14.91 -9.61 -9.93
N GLU A 436 -13.70 -9.07 -9.95
CA GLU A 436 -12.77 -9.04 -8.83
C GLU A 436 -12.49 -7.60 -8.34
N GLY A 437 -13.23 -6.62 -8.86
CA GLY A 437 -13.18 -5.21 -8.45
C GLY A 437 -13.77 -4.96 -7.05
N PRO A 438 -13.72 -3.71 -6.57
CA PRO A 438 -14.19 -3.33 -5.23
C PRO A 438 -15.61 -3.79 -4.92
N ARG A 439 -16.51 -3.71 -5.91
CA ARG A 439 -17.93 -4.06 -5.79
C ARG A 439 -18.20 -5.50 -6.22
N GLY A 440 -17.70 -5.93 -7.36
CA GLY A 440 -17.99 -7.22 -7.98
C GLY A 440 -17.38 -8.40 -7.23
N GLY A 441 -16.11 -8.31 -6.88
CA GLY A 441 -15.40 -9.19 -5.96
C GLY A 441 -15.16 -8.43 -4.66
N PRO A 442 -16.16 -8.32 -3.76
CA PRO A 442 -16.11 -7.32 -2.71
C PRO A 442 -14.83 -7.45 -1.92
N GLY A 443 -14.14 -6.29 -1.80
CA GLY A 443 -12.82 -6.25 -1.22
C GLY A 443 -11.68 -6.29 -2.23
N MET A 444 -11.97 -6.39 -3.54
CA MET A 444 -10.96 -6.28 -4.59
C MET A 444 -9.74 -7.15 -4.27
N GLN A 445 -9.95 -8.47 -4.21
CA GLN A 445 -8.93 -9.41 -3.75
C GLN A 445 -7.62 -9.27 -4.55
N GLU A 446 -6.52 -9.41 -3.83
CA GLU A 446 -5.18 -9.35 -4.41
C GLU A 446 -4.80 -10.73 -4.95
N MET A 447 -4.45 -10.81 -6.23
CA MET A 447 -4.20 -12.06 -6.92
C MET A 447 -2.71 -12.25 -7.20
N LEU A 448 -2.17 -13.43 -6.90
CA LEU A 448 -0.82 -13.83 -7.24
C LEU A 448 -0.80 -15.14 -8.04
N SER A 449 -1.68 -16.08 -7.68
CA SER A 449 -1.69 -17.43 -8.28
C SER A 449 -1.83 -17.42 -9.82
N PRO A 450 -2.74 -16.64 -10.45
CA PRO A 450 -2.84 -16.61 -11.91
C PRO A 450 -1.54 -16.18 -12.59
N THR A 451 -0.86 -15.15 -12.06
CA THR A 451 0.39 -14.64 -12.61
C THR A 451 1.54 -15.61 -12.40
N SER A 452 1.63 -16.25 -11.22
CA SER A 452 2.63 -17.28 -10.92
C SER A 452 2.47 -18.52 -11.80
N LEU A 453 1.23 -18.96 -12.07
CA LEU A 453 0.94 -20.08 -12.98
C LEU A 453 1.37 -19.78 -14.42
N ILE A 454 1.11 -18.56 -14.93
CA ILE A 454 1.55 -18.15 -16.27
C ILE A 454 3.08 -18.15 -16.34
N MET A 455 3.76 -17.63 -15.31
CA MET A 455 5.22 -17.67 -15.22
C MET A 455 5.75 -19.10 -15.18
N GLY A 456 5.17 -19.96 -14.32
CA GLY A 456 5.55 -21.37 -14.18
C GLY A 456 5.36 -22.20 -15.46
N ARG A 457 4.41 -21.81 -16.33
CA ARG A 457 4.23 -22.41 -17.66
C ARG A 457 5.14 -21.84 -18.75
N GLY A 458 6.05 -20.93 -18.40
CA GLY A 458 6.94 -20.29 -19.38
C GLY A 458 6.26 -19.29 -20.30
N LEU A 459 5.04 -18.83 -19.99
CA LEU A 459 4.23 -17.92 -20.80
C LEU A 459 4.37 -16.45 -20.39
N GLY A 460 5.20 -16.12 -19.42
CA GLY A 460 5.29 -14.79 -18.81
C GLY A 460 5.63 -13.63 -19.74
N ALA A 461 6.31 -13.89 -20.86
CA ALA A 461 6.60 -12.90 -21.90
C ALA A 461 5.57 -12.90 -23.04
N ASP A 462 4.74 -13.92 -23.14
CA ASP A 462 3.87 -14.21 -24.28
C ASP A 462 2.38 -14.06 -23.99
N VAL A 463 2.00 -13.79 -22.74
CA VAL A 463 0.61 -13.64 -22.29
C VAL A 463 0.49 -12.37 -21.45
N ALA A 464 -0.53 -11.56 -21.71
CA ALA A 464 -0.91 -10.44 -20.87
C ALA A 464 -2.09 -10.82 -19.96
N LEU A 465 -2.16 -10.20 -18.78
CA LEU A 465 -3.31 -10.32 -17.87
C LEU A 465 -3.94 -8.96 -17.65
N ILE A 466 -5.27 -8.91 -17.63
CA ILE A 466 -6.04 -7.72 -17.24
C ILE A 466 -7.12 -8.10 -16.22
N THR A 467 -7.39 -7.21 -15.28
CA THR A 467 -8.42 -7.42 -14.26
C THR A 467 -8.99 -6.11 -13.74
N ASP A 468 -10.26 -6.14 -13.32
CA ASP A 468 -10.87 -5.09 -12.50
C ASP A 468 -10.52 -5.23 -11.00
N GLY A 469 -9.89 -6.35 -10.62
CA GLY A 469 -9.27 -6.57 -9.32
C GLY A 469 -7.86 -6.01 -9.21
N ARG A 470 -7.03 -6.64 -8.35
CA ARG A 470 -5.63 -6.27 -8.10
C ARG A 470 -4.71 -7.46 -8.28
N PHE A 471 -3.48 -7.17 -8.68
CA PHE A 471 -2.40 -8.15 -8.59
C PHE A 471 -1.51 -7.85 -7.37
N SER A 472 -0.93 -8.90 -6.81
CA SER A 472 0.07 -8.78 -5.76
C SER A 472 1.26 -7.93 -6.20
N GLY A 473 1.89 -7.22 -5.28
CA GLY A 473 3.16 -6.52 -5.51
C GLY A 473 4.28 -7.45 -6.03
N ALA A 474 4.17 -8.77 -5.80
CA ALA A 474 5.08 -9.81 -6.30
C ALA A 474 4.87 -10.17 -7.77
N THR A 475 3.84 -9.66 -8.43
CA THR A 475 3.51 -9.98 -9.83
C THR A 475 4.59 -9.50 -10.79
N ARG A 476 4.92 -10.34 -11.78
CA ARG A 476 5.81 -10.09 -12.92
C ARG A 476 5.05 -10.28 -14.24
N GLY A 477 5.59 -9.71 -15.32
CA GLY A 477 5.00 -9.76 -16.66
C GLY A 477 4.04 -8.58 -16.92
N LEU A 478 3.36 -8.62 -18.06
CA LEU A 478 2.44 -7.57 -18.49
C LEU A 478 1.07 -7.80 -17.83
N SER A 479 0.92 -7.23 -16.61
CA SER A 479 -0.27 -7.41 -15.78
C SER A 479 -0.88 -6.05 -15.45
N VAL A 480 -2.12 -5.83 -15.92
CA VAL A 480 -2.88 -4.58 -15.79
C VAL A 480 -4.03 -4.81 -14.81
N GLY A 481 -4.01 -4.10 -13.70
CA GLY A 481 -5.07 -4.17 -12.68
C GLY A 481 -5.89 -2.89 -12.58
N HIS A 482 -6.86 -2.88 -11.67
CA HIS A 482 -7.71 -1.71 -11.36
C HIS A 482 -8.51 -1.20 -12.57
N VAL A 483 -8.84 -2.06 -13.55
CA VAL A 483 -9.61 -1.64 -14.73
C VAL A 483 -10.92 -1.01 -14.28
N SER A 484 -11.10 0.25 -14.63
CA SER A 484 -12.26 1.06 -14.22
C SER A 484 -12.95 1.68 -15.44
N PRO A 485 -14.31 1.66 -15.47
CA PRO A 485 -15.22 1.04 -14.50
C PRO A 485 -15.10 -0.49 -14.45
N GLU A 486 -15.35 -1.10 -13.27
CA GLU A 486 -15.32 -2.55 -13.09
C GLU A 486 -16.50 -3.28 -13.79
N ALA A 487 -16.39 -4.59 -13.99
CA ALA A 487 -17.43 -5.39 -14.63
C ALA A 487 -18.80 -5.30 -13.91
N ALA A 488 -18.81 -5.26 -12.58
CA ALA A 488 -20.01 -5.14 -11.77
C ALA A 488 -20.72 -3.79 -11.93
N GLU A 489 -20.01 -2.75 -12.40
CA GLU A 489 -20.57 -1.43 -12.73
C GLU A 489 -20.96 -1.29 -14.22
N GLY A 490 -20.81 -2.33 -15.01
CA GLY A 490 -21.08 -2.31 -16.46
C GLY A 490 -19.91 -1.74 -17.27
N GLY A 491 -18.71 -1.73 -16.72
CA GLY A 491 -17.49 -1.37 -17.43
C GLY A 491 -17.22 -2.29 -18.63
N MET A 492 -16.42 -1.81 -19.59
CA MET A 492 -16.13 -2.54 -20.84
C MET A 492 -15.56 -3.93 -20.58
N ILE A 493 -14.76 -4.11 -19.52
CA ILE A 493 -14.21 -5.41 -19.14
C ILE A 493 -15.30 -6.48 -18.93
N GLY A 494 -16.49 -6.07 -18.46
CA GLY A 494 -17.66 -6.95 -18.30
C GLY A 494 -18.30 -7.37 -19.63
N LEU A 495 -18.11 -6.59 -20.71
CA LEU A 495 -18.69 -6.83 -22.02
C LEU A 495 -17.82 -7.73 -22.92
N LEU A 496 -16.56 -7.97 -22.53
CA LEU A 496 -15.61 -8.78 -23.29
C LEU A 496 -16.10 -10.23 -23.45
N ARG A 497 -15.74 -10.83 -24.58
CA ARG A 497 -15.99 -12.23 -24.93
C ARG A 497 -14.68 -12.91 -25.34
N ASP A 498 -14.61 -14.22 -25.18
CA ASP A 498 -13.48 -15.01 -25.69
C ASP A 498 -13.26 -14.71 -27.20
N GLY A 499 -12.01 -14.41 -27.55
CA GLY A 499 -11.62 -14.09 -28.92
C GLY A 499 -11.61 -12.59 -29.30
N ASP A 500 -12.15 -11.69 -28.47
CA ASP A 500 -12.03 -10.24 -28.70
C ASP A 500 -10.56 -9.83 -28.72
N ILE A 501 -10.17 -8.96 -29.64
CA ILE A 501 -8.78 -8.50 -29.72
C ILE A 501 -8.57 -7.30 -28.81
N ILE A 502 -7.59 -7.43 -27.92
CA ILE A 502 -7.19 -6.38 -26.97
C ILE A 502 -5.80 -5.89 -27.33
N ASP A 503 -5.66 -4.56 -27.44
CA ASP A 503 -4.39 -3.87 -27.65
C ASP A 503 -3.96 -3.16 -26.38
N ILE A 504 -2.73 -3.41 -25.93
CA ILE A 504 -2.10 -2.76 -24.79
C ILE A 504 -0.82 -2.08 -25.32
N ASP A 505 -0.70 -0.78 -25.11
CA ASP A 505 0.50 0.01 -25.44
C ASP A 505 0.92 0.83 -24.21
N VAL A 506 1.94 0.34 -23.52
CA VAL A 506 2.44 0.97 -22.29
C VAL A 506 3.17 2.29 -22.60
N ASP A 507 3.74 2.44 -23.78
CA ASP A 507 4.50 3.63 -24.17
C ASP A 507 3.58 4.82 -24.47
N THR A 508 2.40 4.54 -25.03
CA THR A 508 1.36 5.56 -25.29
C THR A 508 0.31 5.63 -24.18
N TYR A 509 0.43 4.79 -23.12
CA TYR A 509 -0.54 4.68 -22.04
C TYR A 509 -1.94 4.30 -22.51
N ALA A 510 -2.06 3.40 -23.47
CA ALA A 510 -3.32 3.01 -24.10
C ALA A 510 -3.68 1.55 -23.85
N ILE A 511 -4.98 1.30 -23.63
CA ILE A 511 -5.59 -0.04 -23.58
C ILE A 511 -6.94 -0.02 -24.27
N ASN A 512 -7.10 -0.84 -25.31
CA ASN A 512 -8.33 -0.83 -26.13
C ASN A 512 -8.75 -2.25 -26.52
N VAL A 513 -10.04 -2.42 -26.77
CA VAL A 513 -10.61 -3.59 -27.45
C VAL A 513 -11.06 -3.18 -28.84
N ARG A 514 -10.79 -4.05 -29.84
CA ARG A 514 -11.19 -3.82 -31.24
C ARG A 514 -12.63 -4.22 -31.47
N LEU A 515 -13.57 -3.41 -30.99
CA LEU A 515 -15.00 -3.54 -31.23
C LEU A 515 -15.55 -2.26 -31.83
N SER A 516 -16.54 -2.35 -32.71
CA SER A 516 -17.24 -1.17 -33.21
C SER A 516 -18.15 -0.56 -32.13
N GLU A 517 -18.49 0.71 -32.27
CA GLU A 517 -19.42 1.37 -31.34
C GLU A 517 -20.80 0.67 -31.35
N GLU A 518 -21.24 0.15 -32.49
CA GLU A 518 -22.49 -0.59 -32.62
C GLU A 518 -22.47 -1.91 -31.85
N GLU A 519 -21.35 -2.67 -31.95
CA GLU A 519 -21.18 -3.91 -31.18
C GLU A 519 -21.11 -3.62 -29.67
N ILE A 520 -20.42 -2.57 -29.26
CA ILE A 520 -20.36 -2.14 -27.86
C ILE A 520 -21.75 -1.79 -27.34
N ALA A 521 -22.52 -1.01 -28.11
CA ALA A 521 -23.88 -0.62 -27.75
C ALA A 521 -24.81 -1.85 -27.66
N GLU A 522 -24.71 -2.80 -28.60
CA GLU A 522 -25.48 -4.04 -28.57
C GLU A 522 -25.16 -4.91 -27.36
N ARG A 523 -23.87 -5.07 -27.05
CA ARG A 523 -23.44 -5.85 -25.89
C ARG A 523 -23.86 -5.17 -24.57
N ARG A 524 -23.75 -3.85 -24.48
CA ARG A 524 -24.18 -3.05 -23.33
C ARG A 524 -25.67 -3.15 -23.07
N ALA A 525 -26.51 -3.14 -24.14
CA ALA A 525 -27.95 -3.28 -24.01
C ALA A 525 -28.39 -4.66 -23.49
N LYS A 526 -27.59 -5.69 -23.72
CA LYS A 526 -27.86 -7.08 -23.27
C LYS A 526 -27.15 -7.46 -21.98
N PHE A 527 -26.26 -6.59 -21.50
CA PHE A 527 -25.41 -6.90 -20.36
C PHE A 527 -26.20 -6.94 -19.05
N LYS A 528 -25.96 -7.98 -18.29
CA LYS A 528 -26.42 -8.11 -16.90
C LYS A 528 -25.23 -8.50 -16.05
N PRO A 529 -24.84 -7.67 -15.08
CA PRO A 529 -23.72 -7.99 -14.22
C PRO A 529 -23.98 -9.26 -13.42
N ILE A 530 -22.94 -10.05 -13.22
CA ILE A 530 -22.99 -11.23 -12.34
C ILE A 530 -22.91 -10.73 -10.91
N GLU A 531 -23.87 -11.13 -10.08
CA GLU A 531 -23.82 -10.87 -8.65
C GLU A 531 -23.35 -12.13 -7.91
N LYS A 532 -22.10 -12.10 -7.42
CA LYS A 532 -21.53 -13.21 -6.64
C LYS A 532 -22.27 -13.31 -5.29
N PRO A 533 -22.65 -14.52 -4.85
CA PRO A 533 -23.24 -14.74 -3.52
C PRO A 533 -22.31 -14.26 -2.41
N LEU A 534 -22.84 -13.57 -1.41
CA LEU A 534 -22.05 -12.98 -0.34
C LEU A 534 -22.72 -13.22 1.01
N PRO A 535 -22.38 -14.30 1.73
CA PRO A 535 -23.03 -14.66 2.99
C PRO A 535 -22.71 -13.68 4.12
N TYR A 536 -21.58 -12.99 4.07
CA TYR A 536 -21.04 -12.18 5.15
C TYR A 536 -21.61 -10.76 5.16
N ARG A 537 -22.16 -10.33 6.32
CA ARG A 537 -22.84 -9.04 6.49
C ARG A 537 -21.94 -7.85 6.16
N TRP A 538 -20.70 -7.84 6.69
CA TRP A 538 -19.76 -6.72 6.46
C TRP A 538 -19.47 -6.52 4.98
N LEU A 539 -19.16 -7.58 4.26
CA LEU A 539 -18.86 -7.50 2.84
C LEU A 539 -20.08 -7.07 2.00
N ARG A 540 -21.31 -7.44 2.41
CA ARG A 540 -22.55 -6.93 1.76
C ARG A 540 -22.73 -5.43 1.98
N MET A 541 -22.39 -4.90 3.16
CA MET A 541 -22.43 -3.45 3.43
C MET A 541 -21.36 -2.73 2.62
N TYR A 542 -20.15 -3.25 2.61
CA TYR A 542 -19.03 -2.72 1.82
C TYR A 542 -19.40 -2.64 0.32
N ARG A 543 -19.87 -3.73 -0.29
CA ARG A 543 -20.31 -3.77 -1.69
C ARG A 543 -21.29 -2.66 -2.06
N LYS A 544 -22.19 -2.30 -1.16
CA LYS A 544 -23.23 -1.29 -1.43
C LYS A 544 -22.67 0.14 -1.45
N LEU A 545 -21.65 0.41 -0.66
CA LEU A 545 -21.16 1.76 -0.41
C LEU A 545 -19.82 2.06 -1.09
N VAL A 546 -19.09 1.03 -1.52
CA VAL A 546 -17.76 1.22 -2.08
C VAL A 546 -17.82 1.85 -3.47
N THR A 547 -16.92 2.83 -3.69
CA THR A 547 -16.63 3.41 -5.00
C THR A 547 -15.70 2.50 -5.81
N ASN A 548 -15.50 2.80 -7.09
CA ASN A 548 -14.57 2.04 -7.92
C ASN A 548 -13.10 2.34 -7.60
N ALA A 549 -12.19 1.58 -8.24
CA ALA A 549 -10.76 1.68 -7.98
C ALA A 549 -10.17 3.03 -8.39
N SER A 550 -10.65 3.67 -9.46
CA SER A 550 -10.18 4.99 -9.90
C SER A 550 -10.53 6.12 -8.92
N ASN A 551 -11.45 5.86 -7.99
CA ASN A 551 -11.82 6.75 -6.89
C ASN A 551 -11.25 6.28 -5.53
N GLY A 552 -10.28 5.36 -5.52
CA GLY A 552 -9.63 4.87 -4.31
C GLY A 552 -10.38 3.78 -3.57
N ALA A 553 -11.50 3.26 -4.10
CA ALA A 553 -12.35 2.24 -3.47
C ALA A 553 -12.71 2.58 -2.02
N ILE A 554 -13.15 3.81 -1.76
CA ILE A 554 -13.61 4.30 -0.46
C ILE A 554 -15.12 4.05 -0.26
N LEU A 555 -15.59 4.11 0.98
CA LEU A 555 -17.02 4.09 1.25
C LEU A 555 -17.61 5.49 1.11
N GLU A 556 -18.66 5.61 0.30
CA GLU A 556 -19.50 6.79 0.19
C GLU A 556 -20.95 6.43 0.56
N ALA A 557 -21.58 7.28 1.41
CA ALA A 557 -22.97 7.14 1.85
C ALA A 557 -23.91 8.02 1.01
#